data_26c7d5cad9e092ad97748ba62f0a2978
#
_entry.id   26c7d5cad9e092ad97748ba62f0a2978
#
_cell.length_a   1.000
_cell.length_b   1.000
_cell.length_c   1.000
_cell.angle_alpha   90.00
_cell.angle_beta   90.00
_cell.angle_gamma   90.00
#
_symmetry.space_group_name_H-M   'P 1'
#
loop_
_entity.id
_entity.type
_entity.pdbx_description
1 polymer ?
#
loop_
_entity_poly.entity_id
_entity_poly.type
_entity_poly.pdbx_seq_one_letter_code
_entity_poly.pdbx_strand_id
1 'polypeptide(L)'
;MWVIYIISKKQLLTHPGQYRLPTSIKCIGYVFCAIFYFKGLFIKPKDSFGKRLTDCFYDLGPIYIKFGQTLSTRPDLIGIEVAENLKYLQDKLPPFDTKIVHEKIESKFGKKISDLFTKFDEKPVAAASIAQVHKAQLKNGDIVAVKILRPDISEKYERDMQFLEFGAKIVSTLIKKAKRLKPKEVIAVFRQSMKFELDLRSEAAAASRLYDNFINDDSLLIPKIYWELTSSDIITLEWVEGVSIYDKDKIIKLGLDPKEAAAKIAVIFFNQAYRD
;
A
#
# COMPACT_ATOMS: atom_id res chain seq x y z
N MET A 1 -1.50 -22.81 0.15
CA MET A 1 -2.73 -23.32 -0.48
C MET A 1 -3.70 -22.21 -0.91
N TRP A 2 -4.01 -21.23 -0.06
CA TRP A 2 -4.94 -20.13 -0.39
C TRP A 2 -4.55 -19.32 -1.65
N VAL A 3 -3.29 -18.93 -1.81
CA VAL A 3 -2.81 -18.18 -2.99
C VAL A 3 -3.03 -18.97 -4.29
N ILE A 4 -2.71 -20.26 -4.29
CA ILE A 4 -2.91 -21.14 -5.45
C ILE A 4 -4.41 -21.27 -5.80
N TYR A 5 -5.26 -21.37 -4.78
CA TYR A 5 -6.71 -21.38 -4.97
C TYR A 5 -7.21 -20.10 -5.67
N ILE A 6 -6.80 -18.92 -5.18
CA ILE A 6 -7.21 -17.63 -5.78
C ILE A 6 -6.71 -17.50 -7.22
N ILE A 7 -5.44 -17.83 -7.49
CA ILE A 7 -4.86 -17.81 -8.85
C ILE A 7 -5.65 -18.72 -9.79
N SER A 8 -6.06 -19.91 -9.31
CA SER A 8 -6.86 -20.87 -10.07
C SER A 8 -8.27 -20.36 -10.30
N LYS A 9 -8.92 -19.80 -9.27
CA LYS A 9 -10.27 -19.22 -9.35
C LYS A 9 -10.32 -18.06 -10.36
N LYS A 10 -9.29 -17.24 -10.42
CA LYS A 10 -9.17 -16.13 -11.40
C LYS A 10 -8.62 -16.61 -12.76
N GLN A 11 -8.29 -17.88 -12.91
CA GLN A 11 -7.81 -18.50 -14.16
C GLN A 11 -6.60 -17.80 -14.80
N LEU A 12 -5.69 -17.27 -13.98
CA LEU A 12 -4.56 -16.47 -14.48
C LEU A 12 -3.56 -17.28 -15.28
N LEU A 13 -3.33 -18.55 -14.95
CA LEU A 13 -2.37 -19.42 -15.63
C LEU A 13 -3.00 -20.13 -16.84
N THR A 14 -4.31 -20.43 -16.82
CA THR A 14 -4.99 -21.12 -17.92
C THR A 14 -5.39 -20.18 -19.05
N HIS A 15 -5.72 -18.91 -18.70
CA HIS A 15 -6.12 -17.88 -19.65
C HIS A 15 -5.31 -16.59 -19.43
N PRO A 16 -4.02 -16.58 -19.82
CA PRO A 16 -3.10 -15.48 -19.52
C PRO A 16 -3.28 -14.23 -20.41
N GLY A 17 -4.38 -14.11 -21.15
CA GLY A 17 -4.63 -12.97 -22.03
C GLY A 17 -3.58 -12.83 -23.12
N GLN A 18 -2.96 -11.65 -23.22
CA GLN A 18 -1.91 -11.33 -24.18
C GLN A 18 -0.55 -12.02 -23.91
N TYR A 19 -0.37 -12.61 -22.74
CA TYR A 19 0.90 -13.22 -22.35
C TYR A 19 1.01 -14.66 -22.88
N ARG A 20 2.09 -14.95 -23.61
CA ARG A 20 2.39 -16.31 -24.11
C ARG A 20 3.13 -17.09 -23.03
N LEU A 21 2.38 -17.80 -22.18
CA LEU A 21 2.97 -18.71 -21.19
C LEU A 21 3.46 -20.01 -21.86
N PRO A 22 4.60 -20.58 -21.41
CA PRO A 22 5.04 -21.93 -21.79
C PRO A 22 3.94 -22.97 -21.51
N THR A 23 3.90 -24.00 -22.37
CA THR A 23 2.91 -25.08 -22.25
C THR A 23 2.97 -25.75 -20.87
N SER A 24 4.17 -25.93 -20.32
CA SER A 24 4.37 -26.48 -18.96
C SER A 24 3.65 -25.66 -17.89
N ILE A 25 3.73 -24.34 -17.94
CA ILE A 25 3.03 -23.46 -16.97
C ILE A 25 1.52 -23.53 -17.16
N LYS A 26 1.03 -23.60 -18.41
CA LYS A 26 -0.40 -23.79 -18.68
C LYS A 26 -0.90 -25.13 -18.14
N CYS A 27 -0.15 -26.21 -18.36
CA CYS A 27 -0.49 -27.54 -17.82
C CYS A 27 -0.57 -27.51 -16.29
N ILE A 28 0.39 -26.89 -15.62
CA ILE A 28 0.34 -26.68 -14.15
C ILE A 28 -0.93 -25.88 -13.77
N GLY A 29 -1.25 -24.84 -14.52
CA GLY A 29 -2.48 -24.05 -14.31
C GLY A 29 -3.75 -24.90 -14.44
N TYR A 30 -3.84 -25.78 -15.45
CA TYR A 30 -4.97 -26.68 -15.60
C TYR A 30 -5.06 -27.71 -14.47
N VAL A 31 -3.93 -28.27 -14.02
CA VAL A 31 -3.88 -29.16 -12.86
C VAL A 31 -4.38 -28.45 -11.59
N PHE A 32 -3.91 -27.22 -11.35
CA PHE A 32 -4.39 -26.43 -10.21
C PHE A 32 -5.88 -26.08 -10.34
N CYS A 33 -6.37 -25.74 -11.53
CA CYS A 33 -7.80 -25.55 -11.76
C CYS A 33 -8.59 -26.82 -11.47
N ALA A 34 -8.12 -27.99 -11.91
CA ALA A 34 -8.78 -29.26 -11.64
C ALA A 34 -8.88 -29.54 -10.14
N ILE A 35 -7.84 -29.25 -9.37
CA ILE A 35 -7.78 -29.52 -7.93
C ILE A 35 -8.56 -28.47 -7.12
N PHE A 36 -8.38 -27.18 -7.44
CA PHE A 36 -8.84 -26.08 -6.59
C PHE A 36 -10.06 -25.34 -7.15
N TYR A 37 -10.31 -25.41 -8.45
CA TYR A 37 -11.44 -24.73 -9.10
C TYR A 37 -11.93 -25.49 -10.33
N PHE A 38 -12.45 -26.70 -10.12
CA PHE A 38 -12.88 -27.63 -11.20
C PHE A 38 -13.80 -26.98 -12.23
N LYS A 39 -14.76 -26.14 -11.80
CA LYS A 39 -15.65 -25.40 -12.72
C LYS A 39 -14.88 -24.52 -13.71
N GLY A 40 -13.70 -24.03 -13.36
CA GLY A 40 -12.87 -23.19 -14.23
C GLY A 40 -12.28 -23.90 -15.43
N LEU A 41 -12.33 -25.23 -15.49
CA LEU A 41 -11.91 -26.00 -16.68
C LEU A 41 -12.91 -25.86 -17.83
N PHE A 42 -14.17 -25.61 -17.53
CA PHE A 42 -15.27 -25.59 -18.50
C PHE A 42 -15.79 -24.20 -18.82
N ILE A 43 -15.43 -23.20 -18.03
CA ILE A 43 -15.94 -21.84 -18.16
C ILE A 43 -14.77 -20.90 -18.49
N LYS A 44 -14.82 -20.28 -19.69
CA LYS A 44 -13.85 -19.22 -20.03
C LYS A 44 -14.14 -17.95 -19.24
N PRO A 45 -13.10 -17.25 -18.74
CA PRO A 45 -13.29 -15.99 -18.05
C PRO A 45 -13.84 -14.92 -19.01
N LYS A 46 -14.81 -14.12 -18.52
CA LYS A 46 -15.39 -13.01 -19.29
C LYS A 46 -14.53 -11.75 -19.21
N ASP A 47 -13.87 -11.55 -18.07
CA ASP A 47 -13.07 -10.36 -17.80
C ASP A 47 -11.67 -10.44 -18.43
N SER A 48 -11.08 -9.26 -18.72
CA SER A 48 -9.71 -9.16 -19.20
C SER A 48 -8.70 -9.74 -18.20
N PHE A 49 -7.50 -10.06 -18.68
CA PHE A 49 -6.44 -10.56 -17.78
C PHE A 49 -6.09 -9.53 -16.71
N GLY A 50 -5.98 -8.24 -17.09
CA GLY A 50 -5.66 -7.16 -16.16
C GLY A 50 -6.68 -7.05 -15.03
N LYS A 51 -8.00 -7.08 -15.36
CA LYS A 51 -9.06 -7.05 -14.34
C LYS A 51 -8.99 -8.25 -13.40
N ARG A 52 -8.82 -9.46 -13.95
CA ARG A 52 -8.71 -10.69 -13.12
C ARG A 52 -7.48 -10.68 -12.21
N LEU A 53 -6.37 -10.09 -12.67
CA LEU A 53 -5.17 -9.90 -11.88
C LEU A 53 -5.40 -8.89 -10.75
N THR A 54 -6.08 -7.78 -11.04
CA THR A 54 -6.49 -6.77 -10.05
C THR A 54 -7.36 -7.41 -8.96
N ASP A 55 -8.40 -8.13 -9.37
CA ASP A 55 -9.26 -8.86 -8.42
C ASP A 55 -8.51 -9.93 -7.62
N CYS A 56 -7.53 -10.60 -8.26
CA CYS A 56 -6.68 -11.56 -7.56
C CYS A 56 -5.84 -10.89 -6.47
N PHE A 57 -5.21 -9.76 -6.76
CA PHE A 57 -4.43 -9.04 -5.76
C PHE A 57 -5.30 -8.49 -4.64
N TYR A 58 -6.52 -8.04 -4.94
CA TYR A 58 -7.47 -7.62 -3.92
C TYR A 58 -7.86 -8.78 -2.99
N ASP A 59 -8.22 -9.94 -3.56
CA ASP A 59 -8.60 -11.15 -2.80
C ASP A 59 -7.43 -11.71 -1.96
N LEU A 60 -6.18 -11.56 -2.42
CA LEU A 60 -4.99 -11.99 -1.69
C LEU A 60 -4.62 -11.05 -0.54
N GLY A 61 -4.99 -9.77 -0.63
CA GLY A 61 -4.92 -8.81 0.47
C GLY A 61 -3.76 -7.81 0.40
N PRO A 62 -3.42 -7.16 1.54
CA PRO A 62 -2.67 -5.91 1.59
C PRO A 62 -1.35 -5.91 0.83
N ILE A 63 -0.54 -6.94 0.98
CA ILE A 63 0.81 -7.02 0.38
C ILE A 63 0.72 -7.12 -1.14
N TYR A 64 -0.25 -7.89 -1.65
CA TYR A 64 -0.48 -8.02 -3.09
C TYR A 64 -1.12 -6.76 -3.68
N ILE A 65 -1.95 -6.05 -2.92
CA ILE A 65 -2.47 -4.73 -3.31
C ILE A 65 -1.30 -3.75 -3.50
N LYS A 66 -0.41 -3.65 -2.52
CA LYS A 66 0.79 -2.81 -2.61
C LYS A 66 1.71 -3.22 -3.76
N PHE A 67 1.91 -4.53 -3.96
CA PHE A 67 2.67 -5.02 -5.09
C PHE A 67 2.03 -4.63 -6.43
N GLY A 68 0.72 -4.79 -6.56
CA GLY A 68 -0.02 -4.38 -7.76
C GLY A 68 0.06 -2.88 -8.02
N GLN A 69 -0.02 -2.05 -6.98
CA GLN A 69 0.17 -0.59 -7.07
C GLN A 69 1.58 -0.24 -7.57
N THR A 70 2.61 -0.89 -7.03
CA THR A 70 4.00 -0.73 -7.51
C THR A 70 4.11 -1.13 -8.98
N LEU A 71 3.49 -2.24 -9.39
CA LEU A 71 3.49 -2.65 -10.79
C LEU A 71 2.70 -1.71 -11.70
N SER A 72 1.63 -1.07 -11.20
CA SER A 72 0.81 -0.12 -12.00
C SER A 72 1.61 1.09 -12.49
N THR A 73 2.68 1.45 -11.81
CA THR A 73 3.60 2.53 -12.21
C THR A 73 4.68 2.05 -13.21
N ARG A 74 4.70 0.77 -13.55
CA ARG A 74 5.73 0.13 -14.40
C ARG A 74 5.11 -0.57 -15.62
N PRO A 75 4.46 0.20 -16.53
CA PRO A 75 3.89 -0.36 -17.75
C PRO A 75 4.96 -1.01 -18.67
N ASP A 76 6.22 -0.63 -18.52
CA ASP A 76 7.37 -1.25 -19.16
C ASP A 76 7.56 -2.73 -18.81
N LEU A 77 7.16 -3.12 -17.59
CA LEU A 77 7.25 -4.51 -17.10
C LEU A 77 6.04 -5.36 -17.46
N ILE A 78 4.83 -4.80 -17.33
CA ILE A 78 3.58 -5.56 -17.38
C ILE A 78 2.64 -5.19 -18.52
N GLY A 79 3.03 -4.22 -19.36
CA GLY A 79 2.20 -3.69 -20.45
C GLY A 79 1.15 -2.69 -19.96
N ILE A 80 0.77 -1.79 -20.86
CA ILE A 80 -0.13 -0.64 -20.58
C ILE A 80 -1.48 -1.11 -20.06
N GLU A 81 -2.12 -2.07 -20.74
CA GLU A 81 -3.46 -2.56 -20.38
C GLU A 81 -3.53 -3.07 -18.94
N VAL A 82 -2.54 -3.88 -18.53
CA VAL A 82 -2.51 -4.43 -17.16
C VAL A 82 -2.18 -3.35 -16.15
N ALA A 83 -1.22 -2.46 -16.47
CA ALA A 83 -0.88 -1.34 -15.58
C ALA A 83 -2.11 -0.46 -15.31
N GLU A 84 -2.90 -0.16 -16.33
CA GLU A 84 -4.14 0.62 -16.20
C GLU A 84 -5.19 -0.06 -15.30
N ASN A 85 -5.38 -1.38 -15.47
CA ASN A 85 -6.27 -2.12 -14.58
C ASN A 85 -5.78 -2.11 -13.13
N LEU A 86 -4.47 -2.24 -12.90
CA LEU A 86 -3.90 -2.23 -11.55
C LEU A 86 -3.99 -0.86 -10.85
N LYS A 87 -4.14 0.25 -11.58
CA LYS A 87 -4.42 1.57 -10.98
C LYS A 87 -5.72 1.61 -10.18
N TYR A 88 -6.66 0.70 -10.47
CA TYR A 88 -7.91 0.57 -9.70
C TYR A 88 -7.74 -0.14 -8.35
N LEU A 89 -6.54 -0.67 -8.04
CA LEU A 89 -6.23 -1.16 -6.70
C LEU A 89 -6.21 0.02 -5.72
N GLN A 90 -7.28 0.15 -4.96
CA GLN A 90 -7.40 1.19 -3.95
C GLN A 90 -6.80 0.73 -2.63
N ASP A 91 -6.15 1.65 -1.92
CA ASP A 91 -5.66 1.43 -0.56
C ASP A 91 -6.78 1.37 0.51
N LYS A 92 -8.04 1.37 0.09
CA LYS A 92 -9.19 1.36 1.00
C LYS A 92 -9.61 -0.06 1.31
N LEU A 93 -9.12 -0.59 2.40
CA LEU A 93 -9.65 -1.81 3.00
C LEU A 93 -10.58 -1.47 4.16
N PRO A 94 -11.54 -2.37 4.51
CA PRO A 94 -12.34 -2.19 5.71
C PRO A 94 -11.46 -1.95 6.94
N PRO A 95 -11.85 -1.05 7.85
CA PRO A 95 -11.13 -0.85 9.10
C PRO A 95 -11.14 -2.14 9.93
N PHE A 96 -10.09 -2.35 10.72
CA PHE A 96 -10.07 -3.39 11.72
C PHE A 96 -10.65 -2.87 13.05
N ASP A 97 -11.00 -3.79 13.94
CA ASP A 97 -11.70 -3.49 15.19
C ASP A 97 -10.89 -2.52 16.07
N THR A 98 -11.55 -1.48 16.56
CA THR A 98 -10.95 -0.46 17.43
C THR A 98 -10.49 -1.05 18.76
N LYS A 99 -11.09 -2.14 19.23
CA LYS A 99 -10.60 -2.88 20.39
C LYS A 99 -9.15 -3.33 20.19
N ILE A 100 -8.79 -3.83 19.00
CA ILE A 100 -7.42 -4.22 18.64
C ILE A 100 -6.50 -2.99 18.61
N VAL A 101 -7.02 -1.82 18.18
CA VAL A 101 -6.28 -0.55 18.21
C VAL A 101 -5.89 -0.19 19.64
N HIS A 102 -6.85 -0.23 20.58
CA HIS A 102 -6.62 0.04 21.98
C HIS A 102 -5.58 -0.91 22.58
N GLU A 103 -5.77 -2.22 22.38
CA GLU A 103 -4.84 -3.25 22.84
C GLU A 103 -3.42 -3.02 22.33
N LYS A 104 -3.26 -2.64 21.05
CA LYS A 104 -1.95 -2.33 20.46
C LYS A 104 -1.31 -1.09 21.11
N ILE A 105 -2.06 -0.01 21.25
CA ILE A 105 -1.56 1.23 21.85
C ILE A 105 -1.17 0.99 23.32
N GLU A 106 -2.05 0.39 24.10
CA GLU A 106 -1.83 0.11 25.51
C GLU A 106 -0.66 -0.84 25.74
N SER A 107 -0.58 -1.92 24.96
CA SER A 107 0.55 -2.85 25.02
C SER A 107 1.88 -2.19 24.63
N LYS A 108 1.86 -1.28 23.66
CA LYS A 108 3.08 -0.64 23.15
C LYS A 108 3.65 0.42 24.09
N PHE A 109 2.78 1.21 24.70
CA PHE A 109 3.18 2.33 25.58
C PHE A 109 3.05 2.03 27.06
N GLY A 110 2.50 0.87 27.45
CA GLY A 110 2.33 0.47 28.85
C GLY A 110 1.35 1.34 29.64
N LYS A 111 0.47 2.08 28.97
CA LYS A 111 -0.49 3.02 29.54
C LYS A 111 -1.86 2.82 28.92
N LYS A 112 -2.93 3.07 29.67
CA LYS A 112 -4.29 3.05 29.14
C LYS A 112 -4.52 4.18 28.13
N ILE A 113 -5.42 3.96 27.18
CA ILE A 113 -5.84 5.00 26.22
C ILE A 113 -6.25 6.28 26.94
N SER A 114 -7.02 6.15 28.04
CA SER A 114 -7.46 7.27 28.87
C SER A 114 -6.33 8.06 29.53
N ASP A 115 -5.16 7.47 29.69
CA ASP A 115 -3.99 8.13 30.28
C ASP A 115 -3.17 8.88 29.23
N LEU A 116 -3.22 8.42 27.99
CA LEU A 116 -2.50 9.02 26.84
C LEU A 116 -3.31 10.13 26.18
N PHE A 117 -4.62 9.93 26.00
CA PHE A 117 -5.50 10.82 25.27
C PHE A 117 -6.65 11.31 26.16
N THR A 118 -7.08 12.57 25.96
CA THR A 118 -8.33 13.11 26.52
C THR A 118 -9.52 12.62 25.72
N LYS A 119 -9.33 12.47 24.39
CA LYS A 119 -10.32 11.95 23.46
C LYS A 119 -9.64 11.09 22.42
N PHE A 120 -10.23 9.95 22.09
CA PHE A 120 -9.79 9.07 20.99
C PHE A 120 -11.03 8.68 20.17
N ASP A 121 -11.04 9.02 18.88
CA ASP A 121 -12.19 8.73 18.02
C ASP A 121 -12.19 7.24 17.66
N GLU A 122 -13.25 6.54 18.07
CA GLU A 122 -13.44 5.10 17.83
C GLU A 122 -13.49 4.77 16.34
N LYS A 123 -14.11 5.63 15.54
CA LYS A 123 -14.19 5.45 14.09
C LYS A 123 -12.94 6.03 13.43
N PRO A 124 -12.18 5.22 12.66
CA PRO A 124 -11.02 5.75 11.96
C PRO A 124 -11.44 6.75 10.88
N VAL A 125 -10.62 7.77 10.68
CA VAL A 125 -10.80 8.79 9.61
C VAL A 125 -10.35 8.25 8.27
N ALA A 126 -9.43 7.28 8.26
CA ALA A 126 -8.97 6.58 7.08
C ALA A 126 -8.55 5.13 7.41
N ALA A 127 -8.79 4.23 6.47
CA ALA A 127 -8.32 2.85 6.56
C ALA A 127 -7.65 2.47 5.23
N ALA A 128 -6.34 2.29 5.28
CA ALA A 128 -5.51 1.92 4.14
C ALA A 128 -5.23 0.41 4.10
N SER A 129 -4.46 -0.04 3.10
CA SER A 129 -4.10 -1.45 2.94
C SER A 129 -3.37 -2.01 4.16
N ILE A 130 -2.40 -1.29 4.71
CA ILE A 130 -1.53 -1.76 5.80
C ILE A 130 -1.77 -1.08 7.15
N ALA A 131 -2.55 0.01 7.21
CA ALA A 131 -2.76 0.81 8.42
C ALA A 131 -4.14 1.44 8.46
N GLN A 132 -4.55 1.94 9.62
CA GLN A 132 -5.67 2.88 9.76
C GLN A 132 -5.26 4.07 10.61
N VAL A 133 -6.00 5.18 10.48
CA VAL A 133 -5.73 6.46 11.13
C VAL A 133 -6.92 6.88 11.97
N HIS A 134 -6.67 7.21 13.24
CA HIS A 134 -7.66 7.77 14.16
C HIS A 134 -7.31 9.20 14.49
N LYS A 135 -8.34 10.04 14.70
CA LYS A 135 -8.18 11.37 15.29
C LYS A 135 -8.24 11.23 16.80
N ALA A 136 -7.32 11.92 17.49
CA ALA A 136 -7.29 11.90 18.94
C ALA A 136 -6.90 13.28 19.48
N GLN A 137 -7.10 13.49 20.80
CA GLN A 137 -6.65 14.68 21.50
C GLN A 137 -5.75 14.27 22.67
N LEU A 138 -4.57 14.86 22.74
CA LEU A 138 -3.62 14.65 23.81
C LEU A 138 -4.05 15.38 25.10
N LYS A 139 -3.40 15.06 26.23
CA LYS A 139 -3.66 15.71 27.53
C LYS A 139 -3.34 17.21 27.56
N ASN A 140 -2.40 17.64 26.72
CA ASN A 140 -2.05 19.06 26.57
C ASN A 140 -3.02 19.84 25.65
N GLY A 141 -4.03 19.17 25.08
CA GLY A 141 -5.02 19.77 24.20
C GLY A 141 -4.72 19.62 22.70
N ASP A 142 -3.52 19.20 22.31
CA ASP A 142 -3.14 19.03 20.89
C ASP A 142 -4.03 17.99 20.19
N ILE A 143 -4.49 18.32 18.99
CA ILE A 143 -5.21 17.39 18.15
C ILE A 143 -4.19 16.62 17.30
N VAL A 144 -4.31 15.29 17.27
CA VAL A 144 -3.33 14.42 16.60
C VAL A 144 -4.00 13.38 15.69
N ALA A 145 -3.27 12.93 14.69
CA ALA A 145 -3.56 11.76 13.90
C ALA A 145 -2.72 10.60 14.44
N VAL A 146 -3.36 9.51 14.83
CA VAL A 146 -2.71 8.29 15.29
C VAL A 146 -2.87 7.24 14.19
N LYS A 147 -1.77 6.91 13.49
CA LYS A 147 -1.73 5.88 12.44
C LYS A 147 -1.20 4.59 13.04
N ILE A 148 -1.93 3.51 12.86
CA ILE A 148 -1.63 2.21 13.45
C ILE A 148 -1.59 1.14 12.35
N LEU A 149 -0.50 0.37 12.28
CA LEU A 149 -0.39 -0.78 11.39
C LEU A 149 -1.42 -1.86 11.75
N ARG A 150 -1.94 -2.54 10.72
CA ARG A 150 -2.84 -3.68 10.90
C ARG A 150 -2.20 -4.76 11.77
N PRO A 151 -3.02 -5.50 12.56
CA PRO A 151 -2.49 -6.64 13.30
C PRO A 151 -1.89 -7.67 12.35
N ASP A 152 -0.85 -8.36 12.80
CA ASP A 152 -0.19 -9.48 12.11
C ASP A 152 0.34 -9.16 10.70
N ILE A 153 0.41 -7.86 10.35
CA ILE A 153 0.83 -7.45 9.00
C ILE A 153 2.27 -7.86 8.70
N SER A 154 3.16 -7.86 9.70
CA SER A 154 4.56 -8.25 9.54
C SER A 154 4.72 -9.74 9.25
N GLU A 155 3.97 -10.61 9.95
CA GLU A 155 3.98 -12.05 9.70
C GLU A 155 3.37 -12.37 8.33
N LYS A 156 2.27 -11.71 8.01
CA LYS A 156 1.64 -11.84 6.70
C LYS A 156 2.57 -11.40 5.58
N TYR A 157 3.28 -10.30 5.78
CA TYR A 157 4.28 -9.81 4.85
C TYR A 157 5.38 -10.85 4.57
N GLU A 158 6.02 -11.40 5.58
CA GLU A 158 7.09 -12.38 5.37
C GLU A 158 6.60 -13.61 4.60
N ARG A 159 5.43 -14.13 4.93
CA ARG A 159 4.82 -15.27 4.21
C ARG A 159 4.50 -14.93 2.75
N ASP A 160 3.89 -13.78 2.50
CA ASP A 160 3.49 -13.38 1.16
C ASP A 160 4.72 -13.05 0.29
N MET A 161 5.77 -12.45 0.87
CA MET A 161 7.03 -12.21 0.19
C MET A 161 7.74 -13.50 -0.24
N GLN A 162 7.75 -14.53 0.61
CA GLN A 162 8.30 -15.83 0.22
C GLN A 162 7.58 -16.41 -1.00
N PHE A 163 6.25 -16.24 -1.07
CA PHE A 163 5.48 -16.68 -2.21
C PHE A 163 5.80 -15.87 -3.49
N LEU A 164 5.92 -14.55 -3.38
CA LEU A 164 6.31 -13.69 -4.49
C LEU A 164 7.72 -14.01 -5.00
N GLU A 165 8.68 -14.26 -4.11
CA GLU A 165 10.05 -14.67 -4.46
C GLU A 165 10.07 -16.02 -5.19
N PHE A 166 9.29 -16.98 -4.69
CA PHE A 166 9.12 -18.27 -5.35
C PHE A 166 8.54 -18.12 -6.75
N GLY A 167 7.49 -17.30 -6.90
CA GLY A 167 6.90 -16.96 -8.19
C GLY A 167 7.90 -16.32 -9.15
N ALA A 168 8.69 -15.35 -8.68
CA ALA A 168 9.73 -14.69 -9.47
C ALA A 168 10.82 -15.68 -9.91
N LYS A 169 11.19 -16.65 -9.06
CA LYS A 169 12.12 -17.73 -9.41
C LYS A 169 11.56 -18.61 -10.54
N ILE A 170 10.30 -19.01 -10.45
CA ILE A 170 9.63 -19.80 -11.49
C ILE A 170 9.60 -19.04 -12.81
N VAL A 171 9.13 -17.78 -12.81
CA VAL A 171 9.02 -16.92 -13.97
C VAL A 171 10.39 -16.73 -14.63
N SER A 172 11.44 -16.44 -13.86
CA SER A 172 12.79 -16.24 -14.38
C SER A 172 13.41 -17.52 -14.97
N THR A 173 13.00 -18.69 -14.48
CA THR A 173 13.53 -19.98 -14.95
C THR A 173 12.80 -20.49 -16.18
N LEU A 174 11.47 -20.42 -16.18
CA LEU A 174 10.64 -21.03 -17.21
C LEU A 174 10.31 -20.10 -18.38
N ILE A 175 10.35 -18.78 -18.18
CA ILE A 175 9.97 -17.80 -19.21
C ILE A 175 11.20 -17.02 -19.67
N LYS A 176 11.87 -17.52 -20.72
CA LYS A 176 13.11 -16.90 -21.26
C LYS A 176 12.97 -15.39 -21.51
N LYS A 177 11.84 -14.95 -22.06
CA LYS A 177 11.57 -13.51 -22.32
C LYS A 177 11.46 -12.69 -21.05
N ALA A 178 10.97 -13.26 -19.95
CA ALA A 178 10.83 -12.57 -18.67
C ALA A 178 12.17 -12.36 -17.96
N LYS A 179 13.23 -13.08 -18.32
CA LYS A 179 14.57 -12.86 -17.73
C LYS A 179 15.04 -11.41 -17.90
N ARG A 180 14.71 -10.78 -19.03
CA ARG A 180 15.07 -9.37 -19.31
C ARG A 180 14.40 -8.41 -18.32
N LEU A 181 13.23 -8.75 -17.81
CA LEU A 181 12.48 -7.95 -16.86
C LEU A 181 12.97 -8.12 -15.41
N LYS A 182 13.97 -8.99 -15.19
CA LYS A 182 14.63 -9.20 -13.91
C LYS A 182 13.66 -9.39 -12.73
N PRO A 183 12.69 -10.32 -12.81
CA PRO A 183 11.62 -10.43 -11.82
C PRO A 183 12.11 -10.62 -10.38
N LYS A 184 13.27 -11.27 -10.17
CA LYS A 184 13.85 -11.41 -8.83
C LYS A 184 14.31 -10.06 -8.26
N GLU A 185 14.90 -9.19 -9.10
CA GLU A 185 15.34 -7.86 -8.67
C GLU A 185 14.12 -6.97 -8.36
N VAL A 186 13.06 -7.06 -9.18
CA VAL A 186 11.78 -6.35 -8.91
C VAL A 186 11.22 -6.73 -7.54
N ILE A 187 11.18 -8.03 -7.20
CA ILE A 187 10.71 -8.48 -5.90
C ILE A 187 11.67 -8.06 -4.77
N ALA A 188 12.97 -8.06 -5.01
CA ALA A 188 13.94 -7.61 -4.00
C ALA A 188 13.77 -6.10 -3.67
N VAL A 189 13.57 -5.27 -4.69
CA VAL A 189 13.27 -3.83 -4.51
C VAL A 189 11.95 -3.65 -3.77
N PHE A 190 10.91 -4.39 -4.15
CA PHE A 190 9.62 -4.35 -3.45
C PHE A 190 9.76 -4.77 -1.99
N ARG A 191 10.52 -5.84 -1.69
CA ARG A 191 10.82 -6.27 -0.32
C ARG A 191 11.45 -5.15 0.50
N GLN A 192 12.41 -4.44 -0.09
CA GLN A 192 13.06 -3.33 0.60
C GLN A 192 12.12 -2.16 0.85
N SER A 193 11.33 -1.76 -0.14
CA SER A 193 10.33 -0.71 0.01
C SER A 193 9.32 -1.04 1.12
N MET A 194 8.82 -2.28 1.15
CA MET A 194 7.88 -2.71 2.17
C MET A 194 8.44 -2.71 3.60
N LYS A 195 9.74 -2.92 3.78
CA LYS A 195 10.37 -2.81 5.12
C LYS A 195 10.26 -1.40 5.69
N PHE A 196 10.39 -0.38 4.84
CA PHE A 196 10.19 1.02 5.26
C PHE A 196 8.73 1.31 5.57
N GLU A 197 7.80 0.77 4.79
CA GLU A 197 6.35 0.94 5.01
C GLU A 197 5.86 0.24 6.29
N LEU A 198 6.51 -0.83 6.71
CA LEU A 198 6.15 -1.61 7.90
C LEU A 198 6.88 -1.18 9.17
N ASP A 199 7.73 -0.15 9.10
CA ASP A 199 8.34 0.49 10.27
C ASP A 199 8.00 1.99 10.25
N LEU A 200 6.96 2.38 10.97
CA LEU A 200 6.47 3.75 11.00
C LEU A 200 7.48 4.76 11.60
N ARG A 201 8.53 4.28 12.28
CA ARG A 201 9.65 5.14 12.71
C ARG A 201 10.41 5.71 11.51
N SER A 202 10.48 4.98 10.41
CA SER A 202 11.09 5.47 9.17
C SER A 202 10.30 6.64 8.59
N GLU A 203 8.95 6.56 8.60
CA GLU A 203 8.05 7.64 8.19
C GLU A 203 8.20 8.85 9.14
N ALA A 204 8.24 8.61 10.44
CA ALA A 204 8.44 9.65 11.45
C ALA A 204 9.78 10.37 11.29
N ALA A 205 10.87 9.62 11.08
CA ALA A 205 12.21 10.19 10.87
C ALA A 205 12.29 11.02 9.59
N ALA A 206 11.69 10.53 8.49
CA ALA A 206 11.62 11.29 7.24
C ALA A 206 10.82 12.58 7.39
N ALA A 207 9.67 12.53 8.08
CA ALA A 207 8.85 13.71 8.37
C ALA A 207 9.58 14.73 9.25
N SER A 208 10.27 14.26 10.32
CA SER A 208 11.06 15.15 11.18
C SER A 208 12.20 15.82 10.43
N ARG A 209 12.93 15.08 9.59
CA ARG A 209 13.99 15.66 8.77
C ARG A 209 13.44 16.70 7.79
N LEU A 210 12.30 16.41 7.17
CA LEU A 210 11.66 17.35 6.27
C LEU A 210 11.17 18.60 7.02
N TYR A 211 10.65 18.43 8.24
CA TYR A 211 10.26 19.54 9.12
C TYR A 211 11.45 20.48 9.39
N ASP A 212 12.62 19.93 9.74
CA ASP A 212 13.82 20.71 9.98
C ASP A 212 14.28 21.47 8.73
N ASN A 213 14.18 20.85 7.55
CA ASN A 213 14.57 21.46 6.28
C ASN A 213 13.66 22.64 5.87
N PHE A 214 12.38 22.62 6.31
CA PHE A 214 11.37 23.63 5.99
C PHE A 214 11.00 24.53 7.17
N ILE A 215 11.75 24.53 8.28
CA ILE A 215 11.42 25.28 9.50
C ILE A 215 11.31 26.80 9.26
N ASN A 216 12.00 27.33 8.26
CA ASN A 216 11.97 28.75 7.87
C ASN A 216 11.30 28.98 6.50
N ASP A 217 10.49 28.02 6.02
CA ASP A 217 9.87 28.05 4.70
C ASP A 217 8.36 27.75 4.83
N ASP A 218 7.54 28.78 4.81
CA ASP A 218 6.08 28.67 4.94
C ASP A 218 5.38 28.05 3.72
N SER A 219 6.15 27.64 2.70
CA SER A 219 5.58 27.04 1.49
C SER A 219 5.04 25.63 1.69
N LEU A 220 5.54 24.91 2.73
CA LEU A 220 5.16 23.53 3.04
C LEU A 220 4.97 23.36 4.55
N LEU A 221 3.75 23.00 4.95
CA LEU A 221 3.45 22.60 6.31
C LEU A 221 3.72 21.10 6.48
N ILE A 222 4.61 20.77 7.41
CA ILE A 222 4.93 19.40 7.78
C ILE A 222 4.40 19.14 9.19
N PRO A 223 3.55 18.12 9.41
CA PRO A 223 3.00 17.83 10.72
C PRO A 223 4.10 17.43 11.70
N LYS A 224 4.05 17.99 12.92
CA LYS A 224 4.94 17.64 14.02
C LYS A 224 4.78 16.17 14.39
N ILE A 225 5.88 15.48 14.70
CA ILE A 225 5.88 14.11 15.19
C ILE A 225 5.93 14.09 16.72
N TYR A 226 5.06 13.29 17.35
CA TYR A 226 5.06 13.02 18.78
C TYR A 226 5.82 11.72 19.05
N TRP A 227 7.14 11.84 19.23
CA TRP A 227 8.04 10.69 19.34
C TRP A 227 7.76 9.78 20.52
N GLU A 228 7.30 10.34 21.66
CA GLU A 228 6.89 9.60 22.85
C GLU A 228 5.66 8.69 22.61
N LEU A 229 4.90 8.97 21.55
CA LEU A 229 3.75 8.19 21.09
C LEU A 229 3.97 7.58 19.71
N THR A 230 5.24 7.34 19.36
CA THR A 230 5.65 6.76 18.09
C THR A 230 6.48 5.50 18.33
N SER A 231 6.24 4.47 17.54
CA SER A 231 6.92 3.17 17.59
C SER A 231 7.02 2.56 16.18
N SER A 232 7.48 1.31 16.05
CA SER A 232 7.50 0.60 14.75
C SER A 232 6.12 0.49 14.09
N ASP A 233 5.08 0.34 14.89
CA ASP A 233 3.71 0.03 14.41
C ASP A 233 2.69 1.14 14.70
N ILE A 234 3.11 2.23 15.33
CA ILE A 234 2.26 3.38 15.65
C ILE A 234 3.05 4.65 15.38
N ILE A 235 2.48 5.59 14.64
CA ILE A 235 3.00 6.94 14.51
C ILE A 235 1.93 7.94 14.91
N THR A 236 2.29 8.89 15.78
CA THR A 236 1.41 9.99 16.19
C THR A 236 1.97 11.29 15.66
N LEU A 237 1.17 11.99 14.89
CA LEU A 237 1.54 13.26 14.26
C LEU A 237 0.45 14.32 14.46
N GLU A 238 0.82 15.56 14.32
CA GLU A 238 -0.10 16.70 14.38
C GLU A 238 -1.25 16.51 13.39
N TRP A 239 -2.46 16.86 13.81
CA TRP A 239 -3.62 16.87 12.92
C TRP A 239 -3.59 18.11 12.05
N VAL A 240 -3.50 17.92 10.74
CA VAL A 240 -3.56 18.99 9.77
C VAL A 240 -4.90 18.93 9.04
N GLU A 241 -5.59 20.06 8.97
CA GLU A 241 -6.78 20.20 8.16
C GLU A 241 -6.45 20.76 6.78
N GLY A 242 -7.10 20.24 5.76
CA GLY A 242 -6.85 20.68 4.39
C GLY A 242 -7.77 20.00 3.39
N VAL A 243 -7.61 20.37 2.15
CA VAL A 243 -8.30 19.76 1.01
C VAL A 243 -7.30 19.04 0.12
N SER A 244 -7.75 17.95 -0.48
CA SER A 244 -6.89 17.22 -1.43
C SER A 244 -6.53 18.11 -2.62
N ILE A 245 -5.25 18.09 -3.03
CA ILE A 245 -4.78 18.77 -4.24
C ILE A 245 -5.46 18.25 -5.52
N TYR A 246 -6.05 17.06 -5.48
CA TYR A 246 -6.83 16.49 -6.58
C TYR A 246 -8.27 17.00 -6.63
N ASP A 247 -8.73 17.69 -5.58
CA ASP A 247 -10.08 18.28 -5.50
C ASP A 247 -10.05 19.73 -5.97
N LYS A 248 -9.98 19.90 -7.30
CA LYS A 248 -9.90 21.23 -7.95
C LYS A 248 -11.03 22.16 -7.54
N ASP A 249 -12.24 21.61 -7.38
CA ASP A 249 -13.40 22.42 -7.03
C ASP A 249 -13.31 23.00 -5.62
N LYS A 250 -12.78 22.22 -4.67
CA LYS A 250 -12.54 22.72 -3.30
C LYS A 250 -11.42 23.73 -3.25
N ILE A 251 -10.33 23.54 -4.03
CA ILE A 251 -9.24 24.51 -4.14
C ILE A 251 -9.78 25.88 -4.61
N ILE A 252 -10.60 25.88 -5.66
CA ILE A 252 -11.21 27.11 -6.19
C ILE A 252 -12.15 27.74 -5.16
N LYS A 253 -12.97 26.95 -4.44
CA LYS A 253 -13.86 27.45 -3.39
C LYS A 253 -13.11 28.10 -2.21
N LEU A 254 -11.86 27.71 -1.98
CA LEU A 254 -10.97 28.35 -1.00
C LEU A 254 -10.33 29.64 -1.53
N GLY A 255 -10.64 30.07 -2.75
CA GLY A 255 -10.06 31.26 -3.37
C GLY A 255 -8.66 31.07 -3.91
N LEU A 256 -8.18 29.83 -4.05
CA LEU A 256 -6.84 29.52 -4.54
C LEU A 256 -6.88 29.21 -6.06
N ASP A 257 -5.86 29.67 -6.78
CA ASP A 257 -5.68 29.26 -8.19
C ASP A 257 -4.99 27.89 -8.26
N PRO A 258 -5.63 26.88 -8.88
CA PRO A 258 -5.03 25.56 -9.06
C PRO A 258 -3.70 25.58 -9.82
N LYS A 259 -3.47 26.56 -10.72
CA LYS A 259 -2.19 26.69 -11.43
C LYS A 259 -1.07 27.17 -10.52
N GLU A 260 -1.37 28.15 -9.67
CA GLU A 260 -0.39 28.63 -8.66
C GLU A 260 -0.08 27.53 -7.64
N ALA A 261 -1.10 26.78 -7.20
CA ALA A 261 -0.91 25.64 -6.33
C ALA A 261 0.00 24.57 -6.97
N ALA A 262 -0.22 24.25 -8.24
CA ALA A 262 0.62 23.31 -8.99
C ALA A 262 2.06 23.82 -9.15
N ALA A 263 2.25 25.12 -9.42
CA ALA A 263 3.59 25.73 -9.52
C ALA A 263 4.34 25.65 -8.16
N LYS A 264 3.67 25.95 -7.05
CA LYS A 264 4.25 25.82 -5.70
C LYS A 264 4.68 24.39 -5.41
N ILE A 265 3.83 23.39 -5.72
CA ILE A 265 4.16 21.97 -5.53
C ILE A 265 5.40 21.59 -6.34
N ALA A 266 5.52 22.06 -7.60
CA ALA A 266 6.70 21.80 -8.42
C ALA A 266 7.97 22.38 -7.78
N VAL A 267 7.91 23.62 -7.29
CA VAL A 267 9.05 24.27 -6.58
C VAL A 267 9.43 23.47 -5.33
N ILE A 268 8.44 23.10 -4.50
CA ILE A 268 8.68 22.28 -3.29
C ILE A 268 9.35 20.96 -3.66
N PHE A 269 8.87 20.28 -4.71
CA PHE A 269 9.47 19.01 -5.18
C PHE A 269 10.93 19.21 -5.62
N PHE A 270 11.23 20.26 -6.37
CA PHE A 270 12.61 20.55 -6.79
C PHE A 270 13.49 20.92 -5.61
N ASN A 271 13.00 21.67 -4.63
CA ASN A 271 13.77 21.98 -3.42
C ASN A 271 14.14 20.69 -2.67
N GLN A 272 13.19 19.75 -2.49
CA GLN A 272 13.47 18.45 -1.87
C GLN A 272 14.46 17.60 -2.67
N ALA A 273 14.41 17.66 -4.00
CA ALA A 273 15.26 16.84 -4.85
C ALA A 273 16.70 17.36 -4.99
N TYR A 274 16.92 18.66 -4.87
CA TYR A 274 18.22 19.31 -5.19
C TYR A 274 18.86 20.04 -4.01
N ARG A 275 18.09 20.43 -3.00
CA ARG A 275 18.60 21.14 -1.81
C ARG A 275 18.72 20.19 -0.61
N ASP A 276 17.74 19.31 -0.40
CA ASP A 276 17.53 18.47 0.78
C ASP A 276 17.96 17.03 0.52
#